data_e4212236c888829a69f5c47a0c9488fc
#
_entry.id   e4212236c888829a69f5c47a0c9488fc
#
_cell.length_a   1.000
_cell.length_b   1.000
_cell.length_c   1.000
_cell.angle_alpha   90.00
_cell.angle_beta   90.00
_cell.angle_gamma   90.00
#
_symmetry.space_group_name_H-M   'P 1'
#
loop_
_entity.id
_entity.type
_entity.pdbx_description
1 polymer ?
#
loop_
_entity_poly.entity_id
_entity_poly.type
_entity_poly.pdbx_seq_one_letter_code
_entity_poly.pdbx_strand_id
1 'polypeptide(L)'
;VEKISMFYNMAVVALGALISFLFGTSSLLFKTLVLFIVLDYLTGMAASAYEGKLNSKIGFKGILKKIMIFAIVAIAHSLDQLTGGNIIKTATIFFYLSNELLSMIENAGRLKVPIPQVIKNAVSLLRQKNGRKDKDN
;
A
#
# COMPACT_ATOMS: atom_id res chain seq x y z
N VAL A 1 -5.31 22.39 29.92
CA VAL A 1 -5.13 20.94 29.73
C VAL A 1 -6.42 20.30 29.21
N GLU A 2 -7.58 20.51 29.82
CA GLU A 2 -8.86 19.91 29.40
C GLU A 2 -9.29 20.31 27.98
N LYS A 3 -9.15 21.56 27.57
CA LYS A 3 -9.50 22.03 26.22
C LYS A 3 -8.62 21.39 25.13
N ILE A 4 -7.34 21.16 25.44
CA ILE A 4 -6.41 20.53 24.50
C ILE A 4 -6.75 19.05 24.33
N SER A 5 -7.06 18.35 25.42
CA SER A 5 -7.46 16.93 25.36
C SER A 5 -8.80 16.75 24.64
N MET A 6 -9.75 17.66 24.84
CA MET A 6 -11.02 17.65 24.12
C MET A 6 -10.84 17.87 22.61
N PHE A 7 -10.00 18.84 22.23
CA PHE A 7 -9.69 19.10 20.82
C PHE A 7 -8.99 17.91 20.15
N TYR A 8 -8.02 17.32 20.85
CA TYR A 8 -7.34 16.11 20.41
C TYR A 8 -8.33 14.95 20.20
N ASN A 9 -9.20 14.68 21.16
CA ASN A 9 -10.19 13.62 21.05
C ASN A 9 -11.16 13.84 19.88
N MET A 10 -11.63 15.07 19.69
CA MET A 10 -12.47 15.42 18.54
C MET A 10 -11.75 15.20 17.21
N ALA A 11 -10.49 15.58 17.11
CA ALA A 11 -9.69 15.37 15.90
C ALA A 11 -9.50 13.87 15.60
N VAL A 12 -9.21 13.08 16.62
CA VAL A 12 -9.07 11.60 16.47
C VAL A 12 -10.37 10.96 16.02
N VAL A 13 -11.50 11.34 16.61
CA VAL A 13 -12.82 10.82 16.21
C VAL A 13 -13.18 11.21 14.79
N ALA A 14 -12.96 12.47 14.41
CA ALA A 14 -13.23 12.96 13.06
C ALA A 14 -12.36 12.24 12.02
N LEU A 15 -11.07 12.05 12.31
CA LEU A 15 -10.14 11.32 11.45
C LEU A 15 -10.56 9.84 11.31
N GLY A 16 -10.92 9.19 12.41
CA GLY A 16 -11.41 7.81 12.41
C GLY A 16 -12.69 7.64 11.60
N ALA A 17 -13.63 8.59 11.72
CA ALA A 17 -14.86 8.61 10.94
C ALA A 17 -14.58 8.78 9.44
N LEU A 18 -13.66 9.67 9.08
CA LEU A 18 -13.25 9.89 7.68
C LEU A 18 -12.60 8.63 7.09
N ILE A 19 -11.69 8.00 7.82
CA ILE A 19 -11.04 6.75 7.39
C ILE A 19 -12.08 5.65 7.21
N SER A 20 -13.01 5.50 8.14
CA SER A 20 -14.09 4.52 8.05
C SER A 20 -15.02 4.77 6.87
N PHE A 21 -15.32 6.02 6.59
CA PHE A 21 -16.12 6.41 5.41
C PHE A 21 -15.41 6.07 4.10
N LEU A 22 -14.12 6.38 3.99
CA LEU A 22 -13.35 6.18 2.76
C LEU A 22 -13.02 4.70 2.49
N PHE A 23 -12.74 3.93 3.53
CA PHE A 23 -12.20 2.58 3.42
C PHE A 23 -13.10 1.49 4.03
N GLY A 24 -14.20 1.87 4.64
CA GLY A 24 -15.06 0.96 5.40
C GLY A 24 -14.45 0.54 6.73
N THR A 25 -15.03 -0.48 7.36
CA THR A 25 -14.45 -1.07 8.56
C THR A 25 -13.11 -1.70 8.24
N SER A 26 -12.12 -1.48 9.12
CA SER A 26 -10.75 -1.96 8.88
C SER A 26 -10.70 -3.49 8.90
N SER A 27 -10.57 -4.08 7.72
CA SER A 27 -10.31 -5.51 7.55
C SER A 27 -8.83 -5.84 7.75
N LEU A 28 -8.52 -7.10 8.07
CA LEU A 28 -7.13 -7.58 8.12
C LEU A 28 -6.41 -7.31 6.79
N LEU A 29 -7.10 -7.51 5.67
CA LEU A 29 -6.57 -7.28 4.33
C LEU A 29 -6.13 -5.82 4.12
N PHE A 30 -6.96 -4.86 4.53
CA PHE A 30 -6.62 -3.44 4.45
C PHE A 30 -5.45 -3.08 5.37
N LYS A 31 -5.44 -3.58 6.60
CA LYS A 31 -4.32 -3.38 7.55
C LYS A 31 -3.01 -3.94 7.00
N THR A 32 -3.05 -5.11 6.35
CA THR A 32 -1.88 -5.70 5.70
C THR A 32 -1.38 -4.82 4.55
N LEU A 33 -2.28 -4.25 3.75
CA LEU A 33 -1.89 -3.30 2.71
C LEU A 33 -1.18 -2.07 3.29
N VAL A 34 -1.73 -1.48 4.35
CA VAL A 34 -1.10 -0.33 5.03
C VAL A 34 0.30 -0.69 5.52
N LEU A 35 0.46 -1.85 6.15
CA LEU A 35 1.76 -2.34 6.60
C LEU A 35 2.75 -2.48 5.43
N PHE A 36 2.34 -3.10 4.33
CA PHE A 36 3.20 -3.28 3.16
C PHE A 36 3.59 -1.95 2.51
N ILE A 37 2.66 -1.00 2.42
CA ILE A 37 2.92 0.35 1.92
C ILE A 37 4.00 1.05 2.76
N VAL A 38 3.89 0.98 4.10
CA VAL A 38 4.86 1.58 5.00
C VAL A 38 6.23 0.90 4.87
N LEU A 39 6.26 -0.43 4.88
CA LEU A 39 7.51 -1.20 4.76
C LEU A 39 8.18 -0.98 3.40
N ASP A 40 7.42 -0.96 2.31
CA ASP A 40 7.97 -0.66 1.00
C ASP A 40 8.59 0.74 0.94
N TYR A 41 7.89 1.75 1.47
CA TYR A 41 8.41 3.10 1.53
C TYR A 41 9.72 3.19 2.32
N LEU A 42 9.76 2.61 3.52
CA LEU A 42 10.93 2.61 4.39
C LEU A 42 12.11 1.85 3.77
N THR A 43 11.86 0.67 3.20
CA THR A 43 12.89 -0.13 2.55
C THR A 43 13.39 0.51 1.26
N GLY A 44 12.53 1.17 0.51
CA GLY A 44 12.91 1.94 -0.68
C GLY A 44 13.78 3.15 -0.34
N MET A 45 13.48 3.87 0.74
CA MET A 45 14.30 4.96 1.25
C MET A 45 15.67 4.44 1.73
N ALA A 46 15.68 3.34 2.47
CA ALA A 46 16.91 2.70 2.93
C ALA A 46 17.79 2.25 1.75
N ALA A 47 17.20 1.64 0.72
CA ALA A 47 17.90 1.22 -0.49
C ALA A 47 18.49 2.43 -1.24
N SER A 48 17.74 3.52 -1.38
CA SER A 48 18.22 4.76 -2.00
C SER A 48 19.35 5.40 -1.21
N ALA A 49 19.29 5.39 0.11
CA ALA A 49 20.36 5.87 0.99
C ALA A 49 21.62 5.01 0.85
N TYR A 50 21.47 3.69 0.82
CA TYR A 50 22.57 2.75 0.60
C TYR A 50 23.28 2.96 -0.75
N GLU A 51 22.53 3.28 -1.79
CA GLU A 51 23.07 3.59 -3.12
C GLU A 51 23.61 5.02 -3.27
N GLY A 52 23.50 5.86 -2.25
CA GLY A 52 23.89 7.27 -2.27
C GLY A 52 23.01 8.15 -3.17
N LYS A 53 21.79 7.72 -3.46
CA LYS A 53 20.84 8.42 -4.36
C LYS A 53 19.67 9.08 -3.63
N LEU A 54 19.64 8.99 -2.29
CA LEU A 54 18.54 9.53 -1.50
C LEU A 54 18.49 11.06 -1.60
N ASN A 55 17.33 11.59 -1.97
CA ASN A 55 17.03 13.01 -1.96
C ASN A 55 15.53 13.24 -1.68
N SER A 56 15.16 14.49 -1.36
CA SER A 56 13.79 14.86 -1.04
C SER A 56 12.80 14.64 -2.20
N LYS A 57 13.26 14.76 -3.45
CA LYS A 57 12.43 14.51 -4.65
C LYS A 57 12.03 13.05 -4.77
N ILE A 58 12.93 12.11 -4.49
CA ILE A 58 12.65 10.67 -4.49
C ILE A 58 11.65 10.32 -3.39
N GLY A 59 11.86 10.83 -2.18
CA GLY A 59 10.96 10.62 -1.06
C GLY A 59 9.56 11.18 -1.31
N PHE A 60 9.45 12.38 -1.85
CA PHE A 60 8.17 13.01 -2.19
C PHE A 60 7.42 12.26 -3.28
N LYS A 61 8.10 11.84 -4.35
CA LYS A 61 7.50 11.02 -5.40
C LYS A 61 6.97 9.69 -4.87
N GLY A 62 7.70 9.06 -3.94
CA GLY A 62 7.26 7.85 -3.26
C GLY A 62 5.96 8.06 -2.49
N ILE A 63 5.87 9.14 -1.69
CA ILE A 63 4.66 9.50 -0.94
C ILE A 63 3.47 9.73 -1.87
N LEU A 64 3.64 10.47 -2.97
CA LEU A 64 2.56 10.71 -3.93
C LEU A 64 2.00 9.41 -4.52
N LYS A 65 2.87 8.46 -4.87
CA LYS A 65 2.43 7.15 -5.34
C LYS A 65 1.61 6.40 -4.29
N LYS A 66 2.02 6.44 -3.02
CA LYS A 66 1.30 5.78 -1.92
C LYS A 66 -0.06 6.44 -1.65
N ILE A 67 -0.15 7.76 -1.73
CA ILE A 67 -1.42 8.49 -1.65
C ILE A 67 -2.36 8.04 -2.77
N MET A 68 -1.87 7.86 -3.99
CA MET A 68 -2.68 7.37 -5.11
C MET A 68 -3.21 5.95 -4.89
N ILE A 69 -2.45 5.07 -4.26
CA ILE A 69 -2.93 3.72 -3.90
C ILE A 69 -4.14 3.83 -2.97
N PHE A 70 -4.05 4.64 -1.92
CA PHE A 70 -5.18 4.86 -1.01
C PHE A 70 -6.39 5.49 -1.71
N ALA A 71 -6.18 6.44 -2.60
CA ALA A 71 -7.25 7.03 -3.40
C ALA A 71 -7.98 5.98 -4.25
N ILE A 72 -7.25 5.10 -4.91
CA ILE A 72 -7.83 4.03 -5.73
C ILE A 72 -8.58 2.99 -4.88
N VAL A 73 -8.05 2.64 -3.71
CA VAL A 73 -8.77 1.76 -2.77
C VAL A 73 -10.07 2.40 -2.27
N ALA A 74 -10.06 3.71 -1.99
CA ALA A 74 -11.28 4.45 -1.61
C ALA A 74 -12.32 4.47 -2.74
N ILE A 75 -11.88 4.66 -3.98
CA ILE A 75 -12.76 4.57 -5.17
C ILE A 75 -13.36 3.16 -5.27
N ALA A 76 -12.54 2.13 -5.14
CA ALA A 76 -12.99 0.74 -5.17
C ALA A 76 -14.02 0.44 -4.06
N HIS A 77 -13.80 0.95 -2.84
CA HIS A 77 -14.76 0.86 -1.77
C HIS A 77 -16.09 1.56 -2.10
N SER A 78 -16.02 2.76 -2.66
CA SER A 78 -17.22 3.52 -3.08
C SER A 78 -18.02 2.77 -4.15
N LEU A 79 -17.33 2.16 -5.12
CA LEU A 79 -17.98 1.34 -6.16
C LEU A 79 -18.66 0.10 -5.57
N ASP A 80 -18.04 -0.56 -4.62
CA ASP A 80 -18.65 -1.69 -3.90
C ASP A 80 -19.91 -1.25 -3.12
N GLN A 81 -19.89 -0.07 -2.50
CA GLN A 81 -21.08 0.47 -1.83
C GLN A 81 -22.24 0.72 -2.81
N LEU A 82 -21.96 1.18 -4.02
CA LEU A 82 -22.97 1.39 -5.05
C LEU A 82 -23.53 0.09 -5.60
N THR A 83 -22.73 -0.96 -5.69
CA THR A 83 -23.14 -2.27 -6.23
C THR A 83 -23.63 -3.26 -5.17
N GLY A 84 -23.43 -2.94 -3.90
CA GLY A 84 -23.80 -3.81 -2.77
C GLY A 84 -22.82 -4.97 -2.54
N GLY A 85 -21.62 -4.93 -3.14
CA GLY A 85 -20.59 -5.96 -3.04
C GLY A 85 -19.37 -5.57 -2.21
N ASN A 86 -18.33 -6.40 -2.29
CA ASN A 86 -17.01 -6.14 -1.70
C ASN A 86 -15.87 -6.64 -2.61
N ILE A 87 -16.18 -7.06 -3.81
CA ILE A 87 -15.25 -7.71 -4.73
C ILE A 87 -14.25 -6.73 -5.31
N ILE A 88 -14.69 -5.51 -5.67
CA ILE A 88 -13.85 -4.50 -6.31
C ILE A 88 -12.75 -4.04 -5.36
N LYS A 89 -13.10 -3.70 -4.13
CA LYS A 89 -12.15 -3.32 -3.08
C LYS A 89 -11.16 -4.45 -2.79
N THR A 90 -11.66 -5.66 -2.60
CA THR A 90 -10.83 -6.84 -2.30
C THR A 90 -9.82 -7.11 -3.41
N ALA A 91 -10.27 -7.14 -4.65
CA ALA A 91 -9.40 -7.34 -5.82
C ALA A 91 -8.34 -6.22 -5.95
N THR A 92 -8.74 -4.97 -5.72
CA THR A 92 -7.86 -3.81 -5.75
C THR A 92 -6.77 -3.91 -4.67
N ILE A 93 -7.13 -4.28 -3.45
CA ILE A 93 -6.17 -4.45 -2.37
C ILE A 93 -5.19 -5.59 -2.69
N PHE A 94 -5.65 -6.74 -3.18
CA PHE A 94 -4.77 -7.83 -3.59
C PHE A 94 -3.80 -7.43 -4.71
N PHE A 95 -4.25 -6.65 -5.66
CA PHE A 95 -3.40 -6.12 -6.71
C PHE A 95 -2.25 -5.27 -6.13
N TYR A 96 -2.57 -4.33 -5.24
CA TYR A 96 -1.55 -3.49 -4.61
C TYR A 96 -0.68 -4.24 -3.62
N LEU A 97 -1.22 -5.19 -2.84
CA LEU A 97 -0.40 -6.06 -1.99
C LEU A 97 0.68 -6.78 -2.79
N SER A 98 0.33 -7.31 -3.95
CA SER A 98 1.27 -7.98 -4.84
C SER A 98 2.35 -7.03 -5.35
N ASN A 99 1.97 -5.81 -5.72
CA ASN A 99 2.92 -4.79 -6.20
C ASN A 99 3.84 -4.31 -5.08
N GLU A 100 3.32 -4.06 -3.88
CA GLU A 100 4.12 -3.65 -2.73
C GLU A 100 5.10 -4.75 -2.29
N LEU A 101 4.65 -6.02 -2.28
CA LEU A 101 5.52 -7.15 -1.98
C LEU A 101 6.67 -7.26 -3.00
N LEU A 102 6.35 -7.13 -4.29
CA LEU A 102 7.36 -7.14 -5.35
C LEU A 102 8.38 -6.00 -5.17
N SER A 103 7.91 -4.81 -4.88
CA SER A 103 8.76 -3.64 -4.63
C SER A 103 9.67 -3.85 -3.42
N MET A 104 9.16 -4.41 -2.31
CA MET A 104 9.98 -4.72 -1.13
C MET A 104 11.08 -5.75 -1.46
N ILE A 105 10.79 -6.75 -2.28
CA ILE A 105 11.78 -7.72 -2.73
C ILE A 105 12.87 -7.07 -3.58
N GLU A 106 12.49 -6.16 -4.47
CA GLU A 106 13.45 -5.36 -5.24
C GLU A 106 14.32 -4.49 -4.33
N ASN A 107 13.72 -3.83 -3.33
CA ASN A 107 14.45 -3.07 -2.33
C ASN A 107 15.45 -3.92 -1.53
N ALA A 108 15.03 -5.12 -1.12
CA ALA A 108 15.93 -6.06 -0.45
C ALA A 108 17.12 -6.46 -1.34
N GLY A 109 16.89 -6.68 -2.62
CA GLY A 109 17.94 -6.95 -3.59
C GLY A 109 18.93 -5.78 -3.75
N ARG A 110 18.44 -4.55 -3.77
CA ARG A 110 19.26 -3.32 -3.80
C ARG A 110 20.13 -3.18 -2.54
N LEU A 111 19.60 -3.59 -1.40
CA LEU A 111 20.32 -3.63 -0.10
C LEU A 111 21.24 -4.85 0.07
N LYS A 112 21.32 -5.75 -0.92
CA LYS A 112 22.08 -7.01 -0.86
C LYS A 112 21.59 -7.97 0.24
N VAL A 113 20.32 -7.87 0.64
CA VAL A 113 19.69 -8.78 1.59
C VAL A 113 19.26 -10.06 0.86
N PRO A 114 19.69 -11.25 1.29
CA PRO A 114 19.25 -12.50 0.68
C PRO A 114 17.77 -12.76 0.96
N ILE A 115 17.04 -13.24 -0.05
CA ILE A 115 15.62 -13.54 0.04
C ILE A 115 15.42 -15.05 -0.12
N PRO A 116 14.59 -15.69 0.73
CA PRO A 116 14.26 -17.10 0.59
C PRO A 116 13.70 -17.43 -0.80
N GLN A 117 14.12 -18.56 -1.38
CA GLN A 117 13.70 -18.97 -2.71
C GLN A 117 12.18 -19.12 -2.85
N VAL A 118 11.51 -19.55 -1.77
CA VAL A 118 10.04 -19.66 -1.72
C VAL A 118 9.36 -18.34 -2.01
N ILE A 119 9.87 -17.24 -1.45
CA ILE A 119 9.33 -15.88 -1.69
C ILE A 119 9.59 -15.45 -3.13
N LYS A 120 10.79 -15.70 -3.67
CA LYS A 120 11.12 -15.40 -5.07
C LYS A 120 10.21 -16.15 -6.03
N ASN A 121 9.92 -17.40 -5.77
CA ASN A 121 9.02 -18.22 -6.58
C ASN A 121 7.59 -17.69 -6.54
N ALA A 122 7.07 -17.34 -5.36
CA ALA A 122 5.75 -16.76 -5.20
C ALA A 122 5.59 -15.46 -6.01
N VAL A 123 6.60 -14.60 -6.00
CA VAL A 123 6.61 -13.34 -6.75
C VAL A 123 6.66 -13.57 -8.26
N SER A 124 7.46 -14.53 -8.72
CA SER A 124 7.52 -14.86 -10.15
C SER A 124 6.17 -15.33 -10.70
N LEU A 125 5.41 -16.09 -9.90
CA LEU A 125 4.05 -16.52 -10.24
C LEU A 125 3.08 -15.33 -10.33
N LEU A 126 3.19 -14.37 -9.43
CA LEU A 126 2.37 -13.15 -9.46
C LEU A 126 2.69 -12.28 -10.68
N ARG A 127 3.96 -12.15 -11.06
CA ARG A 127 4.39 -11.48 -12.30
C ARG A 127 3.82 -12.12 -13.56
N GLN A 128 3.86 -13.44 -13.65
CA GLN A 128 3.34 -14.16 -14.81
C GLN A 128 1.84 -13.99 -14.97
N LYS A 129 1.08 -13.96 -13.87
CA LYS A 129 -0.37 -13.70 -13.90
C LYS A 129 -0.70 -12.28 -14.37
N ASN A 130 0.06 -11.30 -13.95
CA ASN A 130 -0.16 -9.91 -14.37
C ASN A 130 0.27 -9.66 -15.83
N GLY A 131 1.40 -10.22 -16.26
CA GLY A 131 1.88 -10.09 -17.65
C GLY A 131 1.06 -10.84 -18.70
N ARG A 132 0.26 -11.81 -18.28
CA ARG A 132 -0.66 -12.54 -19.18
C ARG A 132 -1.93 -11.74 -19.50
N LYS A 133 -2.37 -10.88 -18.59
CA LYS A 133 -3.52 -9.99 -18.80
C LYS A 133 -3.24 -8.85 -19.77
N ASP A 134 -1.98 -8.43 -19.90
CA ASP A 134 -1.59 -7.34 -20.81
C ASP A 134 -1.38 -7.83 -22.26
N LYS A 135 -1.36 -9.14 -22.52
CA LYS A 135 -1.19 -9.72 -23.86
C LYS A 135 -2.49 -10.16 -24.53
N ASP A 136 -3.57 -10.22 -23.76
CA ASP A 136 -4.90 -10.66 -24.25
C ASP A 136 -5.88 -9.49 -24.44
N ASN A 137 -5.40 -8.24 -24.37
CA ASN A 137 -6.08 -7.01 -24.76
C ASN A 137 -5.31 -6.38 -25.91
#